data_2b2d1a974c29da83c71d269ead145558
#
_entry.id   2b2d1a974c29da83c71d269ead145558
#
_cell.length_a   1.000
_cell.length_b   1.000
_cell.length_c   1.000
_cell.angle_alpha   90.00
_cell.angle_beta   90.00
_cell.angle_gamma   90.00
#
_symmetry.space_group_name_H-M   'P 1'
#
loop_
_entity.id
_entity.type
_entity.pdbx_description
1 polymer ?
#
loop_
_entity_poly.entity_id
_entity_poly.type
_entity_poly.pdbx_seq_one_letter_code
_entity_poly.pdbx_strand_id
1 'polypeptide(L)'
;MARRARRLLTRLISTAALSGLTLLGAPQPARALVPYVYVPRPQELEGAGLGIAQAASRLLRIGQADDAARLAALTVQLLPNDPRGWLLLAEAQLRSNQTKEAAKALARAKQLDPRNAGIWFAEGSLALRNGNPKNAIGLLQQGLKFDNGNAGAYFDLGNAHLLLGNTRDAIKDWERAAGLRDGFWEAINNQGLVLFELGDHQAAISRWRRALQIKPDAAEPTLALAAGLYEQGGQHRPEAIALASRSLAGEPNYVLESFQKEQLWGEKLRAAAQRLLSLQELKSVVERAHANASPEGNSGEDL
;
A
#
# COMPACT_ATOMS: atom_id res chain seq x y z
N MET A 1 -80.14 -25.41 3.28
CA MET A 1 -81.53 -25.00 3.00
C MET A 1 -81.50 -24.10 1.79
N ALA A 2 -81.98 -24.67 0.73
CA ALA A 2 -83.23 -24.46 -0.02
C ALA A 2 -83.10 -23.20 -0.86
N ARG A 3 -83.02 -23.35 -2.09
CA ARG A 3 -83.97 -23.63 -3.19
C ARG A 3 -84.45 -22.36 -3.88
N ARG A 4 -84.21 -22.34 -5.22
CA ARG A 4 -85.22 -22.16 -6.30
C ARG A 4 -85.76 -20.73 -6.45
N ALA A 5 -86.00 -20.20 -7.61
CA ALA A 5 -86.40 -20.66 -8.91
C ALA A 5 -86.34 -19.48 -9.90
N ARG A 6 -85.95 -19.69 -11.13
CA ARG A 6 -86.74 -19.95 -12.32
C ARG A 6 -87.69 -18.84 -12.80
N ARG A 7 -87.49 -18.50 -14.03
CA ARG A 7 -88.35 -18.43 -15.23
C ARG A 7 -88.58 -17.02 -15.77
N LEU A 8 -88.25 -16.82 -16.96
CA LEU A 8 -88.85 -16.95 -18.29
C LEU A 8 -89.55 -15.65 -18.71
N LEU A 9 -89.29 -15.15 -19.87
CA LEU A 9 -90.04 -14.99 -21.10
C LEU A 9 -89.40 -13.93 -22.00
N THR A 10 -88.89 -14.33 -23.11
CA THR A 10 -89.46 -14.52 -24.46
C THR A 10 -89.72 -13.22 -25.24
N ARG A 11 -89.01 -13.11 -26.37
CA ARG A 11 -89.41 -12.62 -27.70
C ARG A 11 -89.69 -11.11 -27.89
N LEU A 12 -88.86 -10.49 -28.72
CA LEU A 12 -89.41 -10.12 -30.05
C LEU A 12 -88.28 -9.77 -31.03
N ILE A 13 -88.42 -10.24 -32.20
CA ILE A 13 -87.62 -10.14 -33.39
C ILE A 13 -87.71 -8.72 -33.95
N SER A 14 -86.58 -8.17 -34.41
CA SER A 14 -86.64 -7.28 -35.58
C SER A 14 -85.26 -7.32 -36.28
N THR A 15 -85.33 -7.77 -37.49
CA THR A 15 -84.29 -7.81 -38.50
C THR A 15 -83.93 -6.37 -38.94
N ALA A 16 -82.70 -6.04 -38.86
CA ALA A 16 -82.10 -5.03 -39.74
C ALA A 16 -80.69 -5.48 -40.08
N ALA A 17 -80.51 -5.87 -41.29
CA ALA A 17 -79.26 -6.15 -41.91
C ALA A 17 -78.48 -4.83 -42.07
N LEU A 18 -77.31 -4.74 -41.53
CA LEU A 18 -76.30 -3.80 -41.98
C LEU A 18 -74.92 -4.52 -42.00
N SER A 19 -74.47 -4.70 -43.22
CA SER A 19 -73.15 -5.10 -43.60
C SER A 19 -72.12 -4.16 -42.97
N GLY A 20 -71.49 -4.56 -41.85
CA GLY A 20 -70.37 -3.94 -41.29
C GLY A 20 -69.08 -4.79 -41.53
N LEU A 21 -68.28 -4.37 -42.45
CA LEU A 21 -66.98 -4.93 -42.70
C LEU A 21 -66.13 -4.86 -41.39
N THR A 22 -66.01 -5.98 -40.70
CA THR A 22 -65.02 -6.10 -39.64
C THR A 22 -63.69 -6.34 -40.31
N LEU A 23 -62.89 -5.22 -40.47
CA LEU A 23 -61.50 -5.28 -40.61
C LEU A 23 -60.95 -5.94 -39.35
N LEU A 24 -60.76 -7.24 -39.42
CA LEU A 24 -59.85 -7.94 -38.49
C LEU A 24 -58.46 -7.40 -38.76
N GLY A 25 -58.09 -6.37 -37.99
CA GLY A 25 -56.70 -5.91 -37.91
C GLY A 25 -55.84 -7.10 -37.50
N ALA A 26 -55.01 -7.59 -38.42
CA ALA A 26 -54.01 -8.59 -38.08
C ALA A 26 -53.25 -8.07 -36.86
N PRO A 27 -53.03 -8.91 -35.84
CA PRO A 27 -52.20 -8.49 -34.70
C PRO A 27 -50.86 -8.07 -35.26
N GLN A 28 -50.55 -6.78 -35.13
CA GLN A 28 -49.21 -6.32 -35.43
C GLN A 28 -48.25 -7.08 -34.51
N PRO A 29 -47.17 -7.70 -35.06
CA PRO A 29 -46.18 -8.33 -34.22
C PRO A 29 -45.65 -7.27 -33.25
N ALA A 30 -45.81 -7.54 -31.96
CA ALA A 30 -45.19 -6.73 -30.93
C ALA A 30 -43.71 -6.65 -31.29
N ARG A 31 -43.25 -5.50 -31.70
CA ARG A 31 -41.82 -5.25 -31.84
C ARG A 31 -41.22 -5.50 -30.47
N ALA A 32 -40.61 -6.65 -30.29
CA ALA A 32 -39.81 -6.92 -29.12
C ALA A 32 -38.85 -5.72 -28.99
N LEU A 33 -38.99 -4.97 -27.91
CA LEU A 33 -38.03 -3.95 -27.54
C LEU A 33 -36.74 -4.71 -27.23
N VAL A 34 -35.87 -4.86 -28.23
CA VAL A 34 -34.49 -5.32 -28.00
C VAL A 34 -33.85 -4.25 -27.15
N PRO A 35 -33.45 -4.55 -25.90
CA PRO A 35 -32.79 -3.57 -25.10
C PRO A 35 -31.62 -3.01 -25.90
N TYR A 36 -31.57 -1.69 -26.08
CA TYR A 36 -30.42 -1.04 -26.69
C TYR A 36 -29.23 -1.23 -25.75
N VAL A 37 -28.33 -2.13 -26.12
CA VAL A 37 -27.07 -2.30 -25.42
C VAL A 37 -26.08 -1.30 -26.01
N TYR A 38 -25.76 -0.28 -25.23
CA TYR A 38 -24.70 0.65 -25.59
C TYR A 38 -23.35 -0.08 -25.56
N VAL A 39 -22.67 -0.13 -26.70
CA VAL A 39 -21.30 -0.65 -26.81
C VAL A 39 -20.36 0.55 -26.87
N PRO A 40 -19.55 0.77 -25.83
CA PRO A 40 -18.63 1.91 -25.81
C PRO A 40 -17.61 1.84 -26.95
N ARG A 41 -17.25 2.97 -27.50
CA ARG A 41 -16.16 3.08 -28.49
C ARG A 41 -14.81 2.85 -27.80
N PRO A 42 -13.77 2.38 -28.52
CA PRO A 42 -12.43 2.17 -27.95
C PRO A 42 -11.88 3.38 -27.21
N GLN A 43 -12.08 4.60 -27.73
CA GLN A 43 -11.61 5.85 -27.11
C GLN A 43 -12.34 6.14 -25.78
N GLU A 44 -13.60 5.77 -25.67
CA GLU A 44 -14.37 5.92 -24.41
C GLU A 44 -13.90 4.93 -23.35
N LEU A 45 -13.56 3.69 -23.75
CA LEU A 45 -12.96 2.70 -22.87
C LEU A 45 -11.55 3.12 -22.42
N GLU A 46 -10.77 3.70 -23.33
CA GLU A 46 -9.44 4.24 -23.01
C GLU A 46 -9.55 5.39 -22.00
N GLY A 47 -10.43 6.36 -22.25
CA GLY A 47 -10.68 7.46 -21.32
C GLY A 47 -11.13 7.00 -19.93
N ALA A 48 -12.06 6.03 -19.88
CA ALA A 48 -12.52 5.43 -18.64
C ALA A 48 -11.38 4.71 -17.89
N GLY A 49 -10.58 3.90 -18.60
CA GLY A 49 -9.45 3.17 -18.03
C GLY A 49 -8.40 4.11 -17.43
N LEU A 50 -8.05 5.21 -18.13
CA LEU A 50 -7.12 6.22 -17.62
C LEU A 50 -7.67 6.96 -16.40
N GLY A 51 -8.97 7.28 -16.37
CA GLY A 51 -9.62 7.90 -15.23
C GLY A 51 -9.59 7.01 -13.99
N ILE A 52 -9.85 5.71 -14.16
CA ILE A 52 -9.78 4.72 -13.08
C ILE A 52 -8.33 4.57 -12.59
N ALA A 53 -7.34 4.53 -13.48
CA ALA A 53 -5.93 4.47 -13.11
C ALA A 53 -5.50 5.69 -12.25
N GLN A 54 -5.97 6.89 -12.60
CA GLN A 54 -5.73 8.08 -11.80
C GLN A 54 -6.37 8.00 -10.41
N ALA A 55 -7.58 7.44 -10.31
CA ALA A 55 -8.23 7.21 -9.03
C ALA A 55 -7.45 6.19 -8.18
N ALA A 56 -7.03 5.06 -8.76
CA ALA A 56 -6.19 4.07 -8.09
C ALA A 56 -4.88 4.69 -7.57
N SER A 57 -4.21 5.50 -8.39
CA SER A 57 -2.98 6.20 -7.99
C SER A 57 -3.21 7.19 -6.83
N ARG A 58 -4.37 7.85 -6.77
CA ARG A 58 -4.73 8.71 -5.62
C ARG A 58 -4.93 7.89 -4.34
N LEU A 59 -5.63 6.76 -4.43
CA LEU A 59 -5.83 5.86 -3.29
C LEU A 59 -4.50 5.34 -2.74
N LEU A 60 -3.54 4.96 -3.61
CA LEU A 60 -2.20 4.58 -3.18
C LEU A 60 -1.48 5.68 -2.40
N ARG A 61 -1.63 6.95 -2.82
CA ARG A 61 -0.98 8.07 -2.12
C ARG A 61 -1.52 8.32 -0.72
N ILE A 62 -2.80 7.97 -0.47
CA ILE A 62 -3.43 8.11 0.86
C ILE A 62 -3.43 6.81 1.64
N GLY A 63 -2.68 5.77 1.18
CA GLY A 63 -2.50 4.51 1.91
C GLY A 63 -3.60 3.46 1.70
N GLN A 64 -4.65 3.74 0.91
CA GLN A 64 -5.75 2.81 0.63
C GLN A 64 -5.37 1.79 -0.45
N ALA A 65 -4.46 0.86 -0.10
CA ALA A 65 -3.84 -0.05 -1.06
C ALA A 65 -4.82 -1.07 -1.65
N ASP A 66 -5.77 -1.59 -0.85
CA ASP A 66 -6.75 -2.58 -1.31
C ASP A 66 -7.74 -2.00 -2.30
N ASP A 67 -8.26 -0.80 -2.02
CA ASP A 67 -9.12 -0.07 -2.96
C ASP A 67 -8.38 0.27 -4.25
N ALA A 68 -7.13 0.69 -4.13
CA ALA A 68 -6.27 0.95 -5.28
C ALA A 68 -6.07 -0.30 -6.13
N ALA A 69 -5.85 -1.47 -5.51
CA ALA A 69 -5.71 -2.74 -6.23
C ALA A 69 -6.99 -3.13 -6.98
N ARG A 70 -8.17 -2.91 -6.36
CA ARG A 70 -9.46 -3.13 -7.02
C ARG A 70 -9.65 -2.24 -8.26
N LEU A 71 -9.35 -0.95 -8.14
CA LEU A 71 -9.45 -0.03 -9.28
C LEU A 71 -8.38 -0.31 -10.35
N ALA A 72 -7.16 -0.63 -9.95
CA ALA A 72 -6.10 -1.00 -10.89
C ALA A 72 -6.44 -2.30 -11.65
N ALA A 73 -7.12 -3.26 -11.00
CA ALA A 73 -7.61 -4.46 -11.66
C ALA A 73 -8.65 -4.13 -12.76
N LEU A 74 -9.54 -3.17 -12.52
CA LEU A 74 -10.45 -2.68 -13.58
C LEU A 74 -9.69 -1.97 -14.70
N THR A 75 -8.65 -1.20 -14.35
CA THR A 75 -7.80 -0.54 -15.36
C THR A 75 -7.23 -1.53 -16.35
N VAL A 76 -6.65 -2.64 -15.87
CA VAL A 76 -6.03 -3.64 -16.78
C VAL A 76 -7.05 -4.46 -17.57
N GLN A 77 -8.31 -4.54 -17.11
CA GLN A 77 -9.39 -5.12 -17.92
C GLN A 77 -9.78 -4.21 -19.10
N LEU A 78 -9.78 -2.89 -18.89
CA LEU A 78 -10.10 -1.92 -19.94
C LEU A 78 -8.91 -1.67 -20.88
N LEU A 79 -7.68 -1.69 -20.33
CA LEU A 79 -6.43 -1.39 -21.02
C LEU A 79 -5.42 -2.55 -20.90
N PRO A 80 -5.70 -3.75 -21.42
CA PRO A 80 -4.91 -4.95 -21.15
C PRO A 80 -3.49 -4.92 -21.76
N ASN A 81 -3.24 -4.01 -22.69
CA ASN A 81 -1.95 -3.84 -23.37
C ASN A 81 -1.17 -2.60 -22.89
N ASP A 82 -1.67 -1.88 -21.89
CA ASP A 82 -0.92 -0.76 -21.29
C ASP A 82 -0.07 -1.28 -20.11
N PRO A 83 1.27 -1.28 -20.20
CA PRO A 83 2.15 -1.77 -19.14
C PRO A 83 2.03 -0.95 -17.85
N ARG A 84 1.63 0.32 -17.94
CA ARG A 84 1.48 1.23 -16.79
C ARG A 84 0.34 0.77 -15.87
N GLY A 85 -0.76 0.29 -16.45
CA GLY A 85 -1.89 -0.28 -15.69
C GLY A 85 -1.48 -1.51 -14.89
N TRP A 86 -0.72 -2.41 -15.51
CA TRP A 86 -0.21 -3.61 -14.86
C TRP A 86 0.82 -3.29 -13.76
N LEU A 87 1.67 -2.29 -13.97
CA LEU A 87 2.61 -1.83 -12.95
C LEU A 87 1.87 -1.20 -11.76
N LEU A 88 0.87 -0.37 -12.01
CA LEU A 88 0.02 0.22 -10.97
C LEU A 88 -0.71 -0.85 -10.15
N LEU A 89 -1.25 -1.89 -10.82
CA LEU A 89 -1.87 -3.02 -10.15
C LEU A 89 -0.88 -3.75 -9.25
N ALA A 90 0.31 -4.03 -9.76
CA ALA A 90 1.35 -4.70 -8.98
C ALA A 90 1.78 -3.87 -7.76
N GLU A 91 1.95 -2.56 -7.91
CA GLU A 91 2.31 -1.67 -6.80
C GLU A 91 1.23 -1.67 -5.71
N ALA A 92 -0.05 -1.58 -6.11
CA ALA A 92 -1.16 -1.65 -5.17
C ALA A 92 -1.21 -3.01 -4.44
N GLN A 93 -1.03 -4.11 -5.18
CA GLN A 93 -0.99 -5.47 -4.62
C GLN A 93 0.21 -5.69 -3.68
N LEU A 94 1.37 -5.11 -3.98
CA LEU A 94 2.52 -5.15 -3.06
C LEU A 94 2.22 -4.43 -1.74
N ARG A 95 1.56 -3.28 -1.80
CA ARG A 95 1.21 -2.51 -0.60
C ARG A 95 0.09 -3.17 0.21
N SER A 96 -0.81 -3.92 -0.42
CA SER A 96 -1.84 -4.72 0.24
C SER A 96 -1.41 -6.17 0.54
N ASN A 97 -0.09 -6.42 0.55
CA ASN A 97 0.53 -7.72 0.87
C ASN A 97 0.11 -8.90 -0.05
N GLN A 98 -0.45 -8.62 -1.22
CA GLN A 98 -0.86 -9.62 -2.23
C GLN A 98 0.32 -9.97 -3.15
N THR A 99 1.38 -10.55 -2.58
CA THR A 99 2.67 -10.74 -3.27
C THR A 99 2.61 -11.67 -4.47
N LYS A 100 1.77 -12.71 -4.43
CA LYS A 100 1.60 -13.67 -5.54
C LYS A 100 0.90 -13.04 -6.74
N GLU A 101 -0.10 -12.22 -6.50
CA GLU A 101 -0.85 -11.48 -7.51
C GLU A 101 0.04 -10.40 -8.14
N ALA A 102 0.79 -9.68 -7.32
CA ALA A 102 1.76 -8.69 -7.78
C ALA A 102 2.81 -9.29 -8.73
N ALA A 103 3.32 -10.49 -8.42
CA ALA A 103 4.25 -11.19 -9.30
C ALA A 103 3.66 -11.45 -10.70
N LYS A 104 2.38 -11.84 -10.79
CA LYS A 104 1.69 -12.05 -12.08
C LYS A 104 1.51 -10.74 -12.85
N ALA A 105 1.11 -9.68 -12.16
CA ALA A 105 0.94 -8.37 -12.77
C ALA A 105 2.28 -7.82 -13.29
N LEU A 106 3.38 -7.95 -12.52
CA LEU A 106 4.73 -7.56 -12.94
C LEU A 106 5.21 -8.37 -14.15
N ALA A 107 4.98 -9.68 -14.17
CA ALA A 107 5.33 -10.52 -15.32
C ALA A 107 4.62 -10.04 -16.59
N ARG A 108 3.33 -9.66 -16.50
CA ARG A 108 2.59 -9.10 -17.63
C ARG A 108 3.10 -7.73 -18.05
N ALA A 109 3.35 -6.83 -17.09
CA ALA A 109 3.94 -5.52 -17.37
C ALA A 109 5.28 -5.65 -18.11
N LYS A 110 6.14 -6.56 -17.65
CA LYS A 110 7.46 -6.80 -18.23
C LYS A 110 7.41 -7.36 -19.64
N GLN A 111 6.43 -8.23 -19.97
CA GLN A 111 6.20 -8.69 -21.34
C GLN A 111 5.82 -7.54 -22.28
N LEU A 112 5.08 -6.55 -21.78
CA LEU A 112 4.62 -5.40 -22.57
C LEU A 112 5.71 -4.34 -22.73
N ASP A 113 6.49 -4.07 -21.67
CA ASP A 113 7.58 -3.08 -21.69
C ASP A 113 8.77 -3.54 -20.81
N PRO A 114 9.70 -4.33 -21.36
CA PRO A 114 10.84 -4.85 -20.63
C PRO A 114 11.90 -3.79 -20.27
N ARG A 115 11.80 -2.57 -20.84
CA ARG A 115 12.75 -1.48 -20.56
C ARG A 115 12.23 -0.48 -19.53
N ASN A 116 11.03 -0.65 -19.02
CA ASN A 116 10.46 0.20 -17.99
C ASN A 116 11.16 -0.05 -16.65
N ALA A 117 11.93 0.93 -16.19
CA ALA A 117 12.67 0.86 -14.94
C ALA A 117 11.78 0.53 -13.72
N GLY A 118 10.56 1.09 -13.67
CA GLY A 118 9.62 0.88 -12.57
C GLY A 118 9.25 -0.59 -12.37
N ILE A 119 9.18 -1.37 -13.45
CA ILE A 119 8.89 -2.81 -13.37
C ILE A 119 10.05 -3.54 -12.67
N TRP A 120 11.29 -3.23 -13.02
CA TRP A 120 12.46 -3.80 -12.39
C TRP A 120 12.59 -3.43 -10.92
N PHE A 121 12.24 -2.17 -10.57
CA PHE A 121 12.19 -1.73 -9.17
C PHE A 121 11.13 -2.47 -8.37
N ALA A 122 9.93 -2.62 -8.92
CA ALA A 122 8.85 -3.36 -8.25
C ALA A 122 9.18 -4.86 -8.10
N GLU A 123 9.83 -5.49 -9.10
CA GLU A 123 10.35 -6.88 -8.96
C GLU A 123 11.43 -6.96 -7.87
N GLY A 124 12.29 -5.95 -7.74
CA GLY A 124 13.30 -5.85 -6.69
C GLY A 124 12.67 -5.77 -5.30
N SER A 125 11.70 -4.89 -5.13
CA SER A 125 10.93 -4.76 -3.87
C SER A 125 10.19 -6.05 -3.52
N LEU A 126 9.58 -6.72 -4.52
CA LEU A 126 8.96 -8.03 -4.33
C LEU A 126 9.97 -9.09 -3.88
N ALA A 127 11.18 -9.11 -4.47
CA ALA A 127 12.22 -10.04 -4.09
C ALA A 127 12.68 -9.81 -2.63
N LEU A 128 12.76 -8.56 -2.16
CA LEU A 128 13.04 -8.23 -0.76
C LEU A 128 11.96 -8.77 0.17
N ARG A 129 10.69 -8.53 -0.13
CA ARG A 129 9.55 -9.05 0.65
C ARG A 129 9.54 -10.57 0.74
N ASN A 130 10.00 -11.25 -0.31
CA ASN A 130 10.14 -12.71 -0.36
C ASN A 130 11.43 -13.22 0.31
N GLY A 131 12.20 -12.38 1.02
CA GLY A 131 13.42 -12.75 1.70
C GLY A 131 14.58 -13.10 0.77
N ASN A 132 14.60 -12.57 -0.45
CA ASN A 132 15.65 -12.84 -1.43
C ASN A 132 16.43 -11.54 -1.81
N PRO A 133 17.23 -10.99 -0.86
CA PRO A 133 17.95 -9.74 -1.07
C PRO A 133 18.99 -9.82 -2.19
N LYS A 134 19.57 -11.00 -2.43
CA LYS A 134 20.56 -11.22 -3.49
C LYS A 134 19.95 -11.01 -4.88
N ASN A 135 18.75 -11.56 -5.09
CA ASN A 135 18.01 -11.35 -6.34
C ASN A 135 17.52 -9.89 -6.47
N ALA A 136 17.09 -9.29 -5.37
CA ALA A 136 16.64 -7.90 -5.35
C ALA A 136 17.73 -6.96 -5.86
N ILE A 137 18.98 -7.10 -5.42
CA ILE A 137 20.12 -6.29 -5.89
C ILE A 137 20.24 -6.37 -7.41
N GLY A 138 20.22 -7.57 -8.00
CA GLY A 138 20.33 -7.75 -9.45
C GLY A 138 19.19 -7.05 -10.21
N LEU A 139 17.96 -7.16 -9.73
CA LEU A 139 16.79 -6.53 -10.33
C LEU A 139 16.84 -5.01 -10.22
N LEU A 140 17.13 -4.47 -9.03
CA LEU A 140 17.25 -3.03 -8.78
C LEU A 140 18.36 -2.41 -9.63
N GLN A 141 19.53 -3.05 -9.69
CA GLN A 141 20.64 -2.60 -10.53
C GLN A 141 20.28 -2.62 -12.03
N GLN A 142 19.49 -3.60 -12.47
CA GLN A 142 19.01 -3.62 -13.85
C GLN A 142 18.06 -2.45 -14.11
N GLY A 143 17.13 -2.14 -13.20
CA GLY A 143 16.25 -0.98 -13.31
C GLY A 143 17.03 0.35 -13.35
N LEU A 144 18.07 0.48 -12.51
CA LEU A 144 18.94 1.67 -12.44
C LEU A 144 19.74 1.93 -13.73
N LYS A 145 19.91 0.94 -14.62
CA LYS A 145 20.45 1.18 -15.97
C LYS A 145 19.51 1.97 -16.85
N PHE A 146 18.21 1.92 -16.62
CA PHE A 146 17.19 2.64 -17.36
C PHE A 146 16.80 3.96 -16.69
N ASP A 147 16.80 4.00 -15.33
CA ASP A 147 16.54 5.21 -14.53
C ASP A 147 17.45 5.21 -13.30
N ASN A 148 18.54 5.96 -13.36
CA ASN A 148 19.53 6.07 -12.29
C ASN A 148 19.19 7.15 -11.25
N GLY A 149 18.07 7.84 -11.41
CA GLY A 149 17.58 8.90 -10.52
C GLY A 149 16.57 8.44 -9.46
N ASN A 150 16.25 7.16 -9.41
CA ASN A 150 15.20 6.65 -8.52
C ASN A 150 15.67 6.47 -7.08
N ALA A 151 15.27 7.38 -6.20
CA ALA A 151 15.63 7.34 -4.77
C ALA A 151 15.11 6.07 -4.07
N GLY A 152 13.91 5.58 -4.43
CA GLY A 152 13.34 4.35 -3.86
C GLY A 152 14.16 3.11 -4.19
N ALA A 153 14.70 3.03 -5.42
CA ALA A 153 15.56 1.92 -5.82
C ALA A 153 16.87 1.87 -5.02
N TYR A 154 17.49 3.00 -4.76
CA TYR A 154 18.66 3.06 -3.87
C TYR A 154 18.32 2.76 -2.42
N PHE A 155 17.15 3.17 -1.95
CA PHE A 155 16.68 2.80 -0.62
C PHE A 155 16.53 1.28 -0.48
N ASP A 156 15.90 0.63 -1.44
CA ASP A 156 15.74 -0.82 -1.48
C ASP A 156 17.08 -1.55 -1.64
N LEU A 157 18.05 -0.99 -2.42
CA LEU A 157 19.42 -1.52 -2.47
C LEU A 157 20.10 -1.48 -1.11
N GLY A 158 19.97 -0.37 -0.39
CA GLY A 158 20.49 -0.26 0.96
C GLY A 158 19.90 -1.31 1.90
N ASN A 159 18.59 -1.52 1.84
CA ASN A 159 17.93 -2.57 2.61
C ASN A 159 18.43 -3.97 2.23
N ALA A 160 18.59 -4.23 0.93
CA ALA A 160 19.11 -5.52 0.43
C ALA A 160 20.56 -5.77 0.89
N HIS A 161 21.41 -4.75 0.83
CA HIS A 161 22.80 -4.85 1.31
C HIS A 161 22.87 -5.06 2.82
N LEU A 162 22.00 -4.37 3.60
CA LEU A 162 21.92 -4.59 5.04
C LEU A 162 21.56 -6.04 5.38
N LEU A 163 20.53 -6.59 4.72
CA LEU A 163 20.10 -7.97 4.93
C LEU A 163 21.19 -9.02 4.58
N LEU A 164 22.16 -8.65 3.74
CA LEU A 164 23.34 -9.46 3.43
C LEU A 164 24.56 -9.17 4.32
N GLY A 165 24.44 -8.27 5.30
CA GLY A 165 25.54 -7.87 6.16
C GLY A 165 26.52 -6.87 5.52
N ASN A 166 26.23 -6.36 4.32
CA ASN A 166 27.09 -5.43 3.59
C ASN A 166 26.83 -3.97 4.06
N THR A 167 27.12 -3.67 5.31
CA THR A 167 26.74 -2.42 5.98
C THR A 167 27.29 -1.16 5.30
N ARG A 168 28.51 -1.20 4.73
CA ARG A 168 29.10 -0.05 4.02
C ARG A 168 28.33 0.31 2.75
N ASP A 169 27.94 -0.70 1.98
CA ASP A 169 27.18 -0.50 0.74
C ASP A 169 25.76 -0.03 1.08
N ALA A 170 25.16 -0.56 2.16
CA ALA A 170 23.86 -0.10 2.64
C ALA A 170 23.86 1.40 2.97
N ILE A 171 24.83 1.88 3.74
CA ILE A 171 24.96 3.31 4.08
C ILE A 171 25.11 4.15 2.81
N LYS A 172 25.97 3.74 1.86
CA LYS A 172 26.22 4.45 0.61
C LYS A 172 24.95 4.56 -0.25
N ASP A 173 24.18 3.48 -0.34
CA ASP A 173 22.94 3.49 -1.10
C ASP A 173 21.87 4.38 -0.46
N TRP A 174 21.73 4.36 0.88
CA TRP A 174 20.83 5.28 1.57
C TRP A 174 21.29 6.75 1.51
N GLU A 175 22.59 7.00 1.49
CA GLU A 175 23.11 8.37 1.24
C GLU A 175 22.72 8.83 -0.17
N ARG A 176 22.82 7.94 -1.17
CA ARG A 176 22.39 8.24 -2.53
C ARG A 176 20.89 8.48 -2.59
N ALA A 177 20.08 7.64 -1.91
CA ALA A 177 18.62 7.80 -1.83
C ALA A 177 18.23 9.16 -1.21
N ALA A 178 18.85 9.52 -0.07
CA ALA A 178 18.60 10.78 0.61
C ALA A 178 19.09 12.01 -0.20
N GLY A 179 20.10 11.83 -1.03
CA GLY A 179 20.58 12.89 -1.94
C GLY A 179 19.72 13.07 -3.19
N LEU A 180 18.94 12.07 -3.59
CA LEU A 180 18.06 12.11 -4.75
C LEU A 180 16.64 12.59 -4.42
N ARG A 181 16.21 12.46 -3.18
CA ARG A 181 14.87 12.87 -2.74
C ARG A 181 14.96 13.70 -1.46
N ASP A 182 14.64 14.97 -1.60
CA ASP A 182 14.52 15.85 -0.43
C ASP A 182 13.47 15.29 0.53
N GLY A 183 13.79 15.34 1.82
CA GLY A 183 12.88 14.87 2.84
C GLY A 183 12.81 13.34 3.03
N PHE A 184 13.72 12.56 2.44
CA PHE A 184 13.75 11.11 2.63
C PHE A 184 14.34 10.73 4.00
N TRP A 185 13.56 11.01 5.04
CA TRP A 185 13.96 10.80 6.43
C TRP A 185 14.21 9.32 6.76
N GLU A 186 13.50 8.38 6.13
CA GLU A 186 13.67 6.93 6.32
C GLU A 186 15.09 6.47 5.93
N ALA A 187 15.60 6.97 4.82
CA ALA A 187 16.97 6.67 4.38
C ALA A 187 18.01 7.22 5.35
N ILE A 188 17.77 8.40 5.95
CA ILE A 188 18.63 9.00 6.95
C ILE A 188 18.54 8.24 8.28
N ASN A 189 17.33 7.81 8.67
CA ASN A 189 17.10 7.00 9.85
C ASN A 189 17.88 5.69 9.80
N ASN A 190 17.77 4.95 8.67
CA ASN A 190 18.43 3.66 8.50
C ASN A 190 19.96 3.77 8.56
N GLN A 191 20.54 4.88 8.08
CA GLN A 191 21.98 5.17 8.31
C GLN A 191 22.28 5.23 9.81
N GLY A 192 21.44 5.88 10.60
CA GLY A 192 21.59 5.97 12.05
C GLY A 192 21.55 4.60 12.73
N LEU A 193 20.61 3.73 12.33
CA LEU A 193 20.50 2.36 12.86
C LEU A 193 21.81 1.58 12.68
N VAL A 194 22.38 1.62 11.48
CA VAL A 194 23.62 0.90 11.17
C VAL A 194 24.83 1.54 11.86
N LEU A 195 24.94 2.86 11.87
CA LEU A 195 26.05 3.56 12.54
C LEU A 195 26.08 3.22 14.04
N PHE A 196 24.93 3.11 14.69
CA PHE A 196 24.86 2.70 16.09
C PHE A 196 25.40 1.29 16.31
N GLU A 197 25.01 0.34 15.45
CA GLU A 197 25.53 -1.04 15.52
C GLU A 197 27.04 -1.11 15.29
N LEU A 198 27.57 -0.24 14.45
CA LEU A 198 29.03 -0.10 14.21
C LEU A 198 29.76 0.57 15.38
N GLY A 199 29.04 1.15 16.36
CA GLY A 199 29.60 1.84 17.54
C GLY A 199 29.85 3.34 17.31
N ASP A 200 29.49 3.88 16.15
CA ASP A 200 29.56 5.34 15.91
C ASP A 200 28.26 6.01 16.42
N HIS A 201 28.14 6.03 17.74
CA HIS A 201 26.94 6.54 18.41
C HIS A 201 26.70 8.04 18.12
N GLN A 202 27.80 8.83 17.99
CA GLN A 202 27.67 10.26 17.72
C GLN A 202 27.12 10.53 16.32
N ALA A 203 27.61 9.82 15.32
CA ALA A 203 27.05 9.90 13.95
C ALA A 203 25.60 9.40 13.89
N ALA A 204 25.29 8.32 14.58
CA ALA A 204 23.90 7.79 14.67
C ALA A 204 22.93 8.85 15.22
N ILE A 205 23.26 9.45 16.37
CA ILE A 205 22.48 10.53 16.99
C ILE A 205 22.30 11.71 16.02
N SER A 206 23.35 12.10 15.32
CA SER A 206 23.29 13.17 14.31
C SER A 206 22.31 12.83 13.18
N ARG A 207 22.30 11.58 12.68
CA ARG A 207 21.36 11.10 11.64
C ARG A 207 19.93 11.14 12.14
N TRP A 208 19.64 10.64 13.34
CA TRP A 208 18.27 10.65 13.88
C TRP A 208 17.78 12.06 14.18
N ARG A 209 18.60 12.96 14.68
CA ARG A 209 18.25 14.39 14.82
C ARG A 209 17.89 15.01 13.47
N ARG A 210 18.67 14.72 12.41
CA ARG A 210 18.36 15.18 11.05
C ARG A 210 17.06 14.58 10.52
N ALA A 211 16.80 13.28 10.73
CA ALA A 211 15.55 12.65 10.34
C ALA A 211 14.34 13.33 11.01
N LEU A 212 14.45 13.65 12.31
CA LEU A 212 13.42 14.34 13.08
C LEU A 212 13.25 15.82 12.72
N GLN A 213 14.25 16.48 12.14
CA GLN A 213 14.06 17.81 11.53
C GLN A 213 13.13 17.75 10.32
N ILE A 214 13.17 16.65 9.58
CA ILE A 214 12.35 16.43 8.37
C ILE A 214 10.95 15.92 8.78
N LYS A 215 10.89 14.93 9.67
CA LYS A 215 9.66 14.28 10.15
C LYS A 215 9.62 14.28 11.67
N PRO A 216 9.15 15.36 12.31
CA PRO A 216 9.22 15.55 13.78
C PRO A 216 8.42 14.53 14.59
N ASP A 217 7.38 13.92 13.99
CA ASP A 217 6.48 12.95 14.60
C ASP A 217 6.84 11.49 14.29
N ALA A 218 7.97 11.22 13.62
CA ALA A 218 8.41 9.86 13.33
C ALA A 218 8.81 9.12 14.62
N ALA A 219 8.07 8.08 14.97
CA ALA A 219 8.27 7.34 16.22
C ALA A 219 9.61 6.59 16.24
N GLU A 220 9.98 5.97 15.13
CA GLU A 220 11.21 5.18 15.02
C GLU A 220 12.48 5.97 15.35
N PRO A 221 12.84 7.03 14.60
CA PRO A 221 14.03 7.80 14.92
C PRO A 221 13.92 8.50 16.28
N THR A 222 12.70 8.72 16.81
CA THR A 222 12.50 9.30 18.15
C THR A 222 12.95 8.32 19.24
N LEU A 223 12.54 7.05 19.16
CA LEU A 223 12.97 6.06 20.16
C LEU A 223 14.45 5.68 19.98
N ALA A 224 14.92 5.57 18.73
CA ALA A 224 16.31 5.29 18.44
C ALA A 224 17.24 6.39 19.00
N LEU A 225 16.87 7.66 18.81
CA LEU A 225 17.56 8.81 19.39
C LEU A 225 17.52 8.75 20.94
N ALA A 226 16.36 8.44 21.52
CA ALA A 226 16.22 8.31 22.97
C ALA A 226 17.18 7.26 23.53
N ALA A 227 17.22 6.07 22.91
CA ALA A 227 18.12 5.00 23.32
C ALA A 227 19.60 5.40 23.18
N GLY A 228 19.96 6.04 22.06
CA GLY A 228 21.32 6.53 21.83
C GLY A 228 21.78 7.60 22.84
N LEU A 229 20.91 8.53 23.18
CA LEU A 229 21.16 9.57 24.20
C LEU A 229 21.27 8.97 25.61
N TYR A 230 20.43 7.98 25.94
CA TYR A 230 20.50 7.30 27.21
C TYR A 230 21.86 6.58 27.41
N GLU A 231 22.38 5.92 26.39
CA GLU A 231 23.71 5.29 26.42
C GLU A 231 24.85 6.30 26.63
N GLN A 232 24.70 7.56 26.22
CA GLN A 232 25.64 8.62 26.54
C GLN A 232 25.60 9.04 28.00
N GLY A 233 24.52 8.72 28.72
CA GLY A 233 24.37 9.00 30.13
C GLY A 233 24.25 10.48 30.51
N GLY A 234 24.44 10.76 31.82
CA GLY A 234 24.55 12.10 32.36
C GLY A 234 23.39 13.04 32.05
N GLN A 235 23.71 14.19 31.48
CA GLN A 235 22.76 15.26 31.21
C GLN A 235 21.70 14.91 30.13
N HIS A 236 21.89 13.83 29.34
CA HIS A 236 20.99 13.44 28.27
C HIS A 236 19.79 12.61 28.76
N ARG A 237 19.82 12.11 30.00
CA ARG A 237 18.78 11.26 30.56
C ARG A 237 17.36 11.88 30.51
N PRO A 238 17.14 13.16 30.89
CA PRO A 238 15.80 13.75 30.82
C PRO A 238 15.26 13.84 29.40
N GLU A 239 16.12 14.21 28.41
CA GLU A 239 15.76 14.23 27.00
C GLU A 239 15.39 12.83 26.50
N ALA A 240 16.18 11.81 26.84
CA ALA A 240 15.92 10.42 26.46
C ALA A 240 14.56 9.92 26.98
N ILE A 241 14.21 10.20 28.24
CA ILE A 241 12.92 9.83 28.84
C ILE A 241 11.75 10.51 28.11
N ALA A 242 11.88 11.82 27.83
CA ALA A 242 10.83 12.58 27.15
C ALA A 242 10.62 12.07 25.72
N LEU A 243 11.71 11.76 24.99
CA LEU A 243 11.66 11.20 23.64
C LEU A 243 11.04 9.80 23.62
N ALA A 244 11.42 8.91 24.55
CA ALA A 244 10.85 7.58 24.65
C ALA A 244 9.35 7.64 24.90
N SER A 245 8.90 8.51 25.84
CA SER A 245 7.49 8.72 26.14
C SER A 245 6.71 9.19 24.91
N ARG A 246 7.28 10.13 24.14
CA ARG A 246 6.67 10.64 22.92
C ARG A 246 6.57 9.59 21.82
N SER A 247 7.64 8.80 21.62
CA SER A 247 7.64 7.74 20.62
C SER A 247 6.57 6.69 20.89
N LEU A 248 6.50 6.17 22.14
CA LEU A 248 5.53 5.15 22.52
C LEU A 248 4.09 5.66 22.53
N ALA A 249 3.88 6.97 22.70
CA ALA A 249 2.55 7.57 22.55
C ALA A 249 2.10 7.63 21.08
N GLY A 250 3.03 7.80 20.14
CA GLY A 250 2.75 7.86 18.70
C GLY A 250 2.67 6.48 18.04
N GLU A 251 3.53 5.53 18.47
CA GLU A 251 3.55 4.16 17.95
C GLU A 251 3.89 3.18 19.08
N PRO A 252 2.85 2.61 19.72
CA PRO A 252 3.04 1.71 20.87
C PRO A 252 3.81 0.44 20.53
N ASN A 253 3.79 -0.04 19.28
CA ASN A 253 4.45 -1.28 18.89
C ASN A 253 5.97 -1.25 19.12
N TYR A 254 6.60 -0.08 19.15
CA TYR A 254 8.02 0.05 19.47
C TYR A 254 8.40 -0.39 20.89
N VAL A 255 7.44 -0.66 21.78
CA VAL A 255 7.69 -1.31 23.08
C VAL A 255 8.10 -2.78 22.92
N LEU A 256 7.72 -3.41 21.79
CA LEU A 256 7.97 -4.83 21.50
C LEU A 256 9.33 -5.00 20.79
N GLU A 257 10.18 -5.83 21.37
CA GLU A 257 11.48 -6.15 20.74
C GLU A 257 11.31 -6.86 19.39
N SER A 258 10.27 -7.69 19.24
CA SER A 258 9.92 -8.34 17.97
C SER A 258 9.67 -7.31 16.87
N PHE A 259 8.88 -6.28 17.18
CA PHE A 259 8.60 -5.20 16.23
C PHE A 259 9.86 -4.40 15.88
N GLN A 260 10.69 -4.03 16.86
CA GLN A 260 11.98 -3.37 16.61
C GLN A 260 12.86 -4.20 15.66
N LYS A 261 12.88 -5.54 15.84
CA LYS A 261 13.62 -6.45 14.98
C LYS A 261 13.07 -6.47 13.54
N GLU A 262 11.76 -6.47 13.38
CA GLU A 262 11.10 -6.36 12.09
C GLU A 262 11.43 -5.03 11.37
N GLN A 263 11.60 -3.96 12.15
CA GLN A 263 12.09 -2.66 11.66
C GLN A 263 13.62 -2.59 11.44
N LEU A 264 14.29 -3.73 11.37
CA LEU A 264 15.73 -3.88 11.11
C LEU A 264 16.64 -3.31 12.20
N TRP A 265 16.15 -3.14 13.43
CA TRP A 265 17.00 -2.72 14.54
C TRP A 265 17.98 -3.84 14.90
N GLY A 266 19.25 -3.48 15.00
CA GLY A 266 20.29 -4.39 15.41
C GLY A 266 20.25 -4.69 16.92
N GLU A 267 21.09 -5.59 17.35
CA GLU A 267 21.10 -6.09 18.72
C GLU A 267 21.47 -5.02 19.75
N LYS A 268 22.49 -4.19 19.43
CA LYS A 268 22.95 -3.15 20.36
C LYS A 268 21.90 -2.07 20.62
N LEU A 269 21.20 -1.63 19.56
CA LEU A 269 20.18 -0.60 19.69
C LEU A 269 18.95 -1.15 20.44
N ARG A 270 18.52 -2.38 20.16
CA ARG A 270 17.44 -3.03 20.90
C ARG A 270 17.76 -3.17 22.39
N ALA A 271 18.99 -3.60 22.72
CA ALA A 271 19.43 -3.69 24.10
C ALA A 271 19.49 -2.31 24.79
N ALA A 272 19.93 -1.27 24.09
CA ALA A 272 19.91 0.10 24.58
C ALA A 272 18.48 0.60 24.84
N ALA A 273 17.56 0.33 23.91
CA ALA A 273 16.14 0.67 24.07
C ALA A 273 15.54 -0.06 25.27
N GLN A 274 15.80 -1.35 25.46
CA GLN A 274 15.30 -2.10 26.61
C GLN A 274 15.80 -1.53 27.93
N ARG A 275 17.11 -1.16 28.04
CA ARG A 275 17.65 -0.51 29.23
C ARG A 275 16.94 0.81 29.52
N LEU A 276 16.69 1.63 28.51
CA LEU A 276 15.93 2.88 28.65
C LEU A 276 14.50 2.61 29.11
N LEU A 277 13.78 1.69 28.44
CA LEU A 277 12.38 1.40 28.70
C LEU A 277 12.15 0.70 30.07
N SER A 278 13.19 0.11 30.66
CA SER A 278 13.13 -0.48 32.01
C SER A 278 13.19 0.54 33.16
N LEU A 279 13.36 1.83 32.85
CA LEU A 279 13.43 2.88 33.86
C LEU A 279 12.11 3.05 34.58
N GLN A 280 12.17 3.29 35.92
CA GLN A 280 10.99 3.49 36.73
C GLN A 280 10.13 4.68 36.28
N GLU A 281 10.78 5.74 35.73
CA GLU A 281 10.14 6.93 35.21
C GLU A 281 9.28 6.63 33.95
N LEU A 282 9.59 5.57 33.20
CA LEU A 282 8.87 5.16 32.01
C LEU A 282 7.84 4.05 32.27
N LYS A 283 7.78 3.49 33.47
CA LYS A 283 6.93 2.33 33.82
C LYS A 283 5.49 2.49 33.31
N SER A 284 4.83 3.58 33.64
CA SER A 284 3.43 3.81 33.25
C SER A 284 3.23 4.01 31.76
N VAL A 285 4.25 4.56 31.06
CA VAL A 285 4.23 4.74 29.62
C VAL A 285 4.40 3.39 28.91
N VAL A 286 5.34 2.58 29.39
CA VAL A 286 5.62 1.24 28.87
C VAL A 286 4.41 0.30 29.07
N GLU A 287 3.80 0.30 30.26
CA GLU A 287 2.60 -0.49 30.56
C GLU A 287 1.45 -0.11 29.61
N ARG A 288 1.25 1.18 29.37
CA ARG A 288 0.23 1.67 28.44
C ARG A 288 0.54 1.28 27.00
N ALA A 289 1.81 1.37 26.59
CA ALA A 289 2.24 0.97 25.25
C ALA A 289 2.01 -0.54 25.05
N HIS A 290 2.37 -1.40 26.02
CA HIS A 290 2.08 -2.83 25.95
C HIS A 290 0.58 -3.15 25.83
N ALA A 291 -0.28 -2.39 26.52
CA ALA A 291 -1.73 -2.57 26.44
C ALA A 291 -2.32 -2.20 25.06
N ASN A 292 -1.64 -1.32 24.32
CA ASN A 292 -2.07 -0.83 23.00
C ASN A 292 -1.27 -1.43 21.84
N ALA A 293 -0.20 -2.16 22.11
CA ALA A 293 0.59 -2.80 21.07
C ALA A 293 -0.17 -4.00 20.49
N SER A 294 -0.18 -4.12 19.17
CA SER A 294 -0.67 -5.31 18.46
C SER A 294 0.53 -6.16 18.06
N PRO A 295 0.60 -7.44 18.55
CA PRO A 295 1.66 -8.37 18.17
C PRO A 295 1.66 -8.73 16.66
N GLU A 296 0.50 -8.64 16.03
CA GLU A 296 0.35 -8.73 14.58
C GLU A 296 0.56 -7.32 14.02
N GLY A 297 1.65 -7.15 13.27
CA GLY A 297 1.99 -5.87 12.64
C GLY A 297 0.75 -5.28 12.00
N ASN A 298 0.33 -4.11 12.48
CA ASN A 298 -0.81 -3.39 11.96
C ASN A 298 -0.49 -2.94 10.52
N SER A 299 -0.73 -3.85 9.56
CA SER A 299 -1.04 -3.44 8.19
C SER A 299 -2.32 -2.64 8.30
N GLY A 300 -2.23 -1.33 8.25
CA GLY A 300 -3.27 -0.35 8.46
C GLY A 300 -4.64 -0.71 7.87
N GLU A 301 -5.39 -1.48 8.63
CA GLU A 301 -6.80 -1.72 8.51
C GLU A 301 -7.38 -1.30 9.85
N ASP A 302 -7.76 -0.02 9.93
CA ASP A 302 -8.86 0.53 10.70
C ASP A 302 -8.64 2.05 10.82
N LEU A 303 -9.16 2.76 9.79
CA LEU A 303 -9.90 4.02 9.90
C LEU A 303 -10.28 4.50 8.49
#